data_3d5113eeb3d9a811bee4f457a76ae715
#
_entry.id   3d5113eeb3d9a811bee4f457a76ae715
#
_cell.length_a   1.000
_cell.length_b   1.000
_cell.length_c   1.000
_cell.angle_alpha   90.00
_cell.angle_beta   90.00
_cell.angle_gamma   90.00
#
_symmetry.space_group_name_H-M   'P 1'
#
loop_
_entity.id
_entity.type
_entity.pdbx_description
1 polymer ?
#
loop_
_entity_poly.entity_id
_entity_poly.type
_entity_poly.pdbx_seq_one_letter_code
_entity_poly.pdbx_strand_id
1 'polypeptide(L)'
;MGGEHRSRILETPAGADTTRPMTGRVKESIFNILRGWFDDAVVLDLFAGVGTMGLESLSRGARLAIFFERDRTVFDCLKRNIAALGVGDRSRPVQGDALSAAVMASLPEPVDVVFMDPPYPIAEQSSGKRKILEQCARLRGSMAERGWLVLRLPYELAEGERAIVGFVGPEVRAFGDMYVHLYSPAPAAAGAPATEEPG
;
A
#
# COMPACT_ATOMS: atom_id res chain seq x y z
N MET A 1 -2.75 5.55 -16.98
CA MET A 1 -1.91 6.07 -15.90
C MET A 1 -1.85 7.60 -15.99
N GLY A 2 -1.52 8.27 -14.92
CA GLY A 2 -1.17 9.71 -14.89
C GLY A 2 0.35 9.90 -14.87
N GLY A 3 0.83 11.14 -14.62
CA GLY A 3 2.26 11.43 -14.49
C GLY A 3 3.08 11.20 -15.76
N GLU A 4 4.34 10.79 -15.60
CA GLU A 4 5.33 10.55 -16.66
C GLU A 4 4.83 9.53 -17.70
N HIS A 5 4.15 8.46 -17.25
CA HIS A 5 3.61 7.41 -18.12
C HIS A 5 2.12 7.60 -18.42
N ARG A 6 1.67 8.85 -18.57
CA ARG A 6 0.27 9.18 -18.85
C ARG A 6 -0.25 8.40 -20.06
N SER A 7 -1.49 7.92 -19.96
CA SER A 7 -2.20 7.14 -20.98
C SER A 7 -1.65 5.74 -21.26
N ARG A 8 -0.57 5.30 -20.62
CA ARG A 8 -0.13 3.91 -20.71
C ARG A 8 -1.16 2.99 -20.03
N ILE A 9 -1.43 1.87 -20.68
CA ILE A 9 -2.31 0.79 -20.18
C ILE A 9 -1.41 -0.36 -19.76
N LEU A 10 -1.66 -0.90 -18.57
CA LEU A 10 -0.95 -2.05 -18.05
C LEU A 10 -1.52 -3.34 -18.66
N GLU A 11 -0.63 -4.28 -18.96
CA GLU A 11 -1.03 -5.64 -19.32
C GLU A 11 -1.73 -6.32 -18.14
N THR A 12 -2.77 -7.08 -18.40
CA THR A 12 -3.47 -7.92 -17.43
C THR A 12 -3.51 -9.35 -17.93
N PRO A 13 -3.34 -10.37 -17.06
CA PRO A 13 -3.44 -11.77 -17.48
C PRO A 13 -4.83 -12.10 -18.03
N ALA A 14 -4.89 -12.97 -19.02
CA ALA A 14 -6.17 -13.50 -19.52
C ALA A 14 -6.89 -14.24 -18.38
N GLY A 15 -8.18 -13.95 -18.15
CA GLY A 15 -8.98 -14.58 -17.09
C GLY A 15 -8.79 -13.98 -15.68
N ALA A 16 -8.17 -12.81 -15.54
CA ALA A 16 -7.98 -12.11 -14.26
C ALA A 16 -9.26 -11.50 -13.65
N ASP A 17 -10.44 -11.89 -14.13
CA ASP A 17 -11.74 -11.37 -13.69
C ASP A 17 -12.16 -11.80 -12.27
N THR A 18 -11.28 -12.49 -11.53
CA THR A 18 -11.58 -13.03 -10.19
C THR A 18 -11.51 -12.02 -9.06
N THR A 19 -10.95 -10.84 -9.29
CA THR A 19 -10.98 -9.75 -8.32
C THR A 19 -11.53 -8.49 -8.97
N ARG A 20 -12.49 -7.84 -8.34
CA ARG A 20 -13.04 -6.56 -8.82
C ARG A 20 -11.89 -5.54 -8.88
N PRO A 21 -11.33 -5.23 -10.06
CA PRO A 21 -10.17 -4.36 -10.14
C PRO A 21 -10.54 -2.96 -9.64
N MET A 22 -9.59 -2.29 -9.01
CA MET A 22 -9.75 -0.89 -8.64
C MET A 22 -10.13 -0.09 -9.88
N THR A 23 -11.30 0.55 -9.87
CA THR A 23 -11.73 1.35 -11.03
C THR A 23 -10.78 2.54 -11.21
N GLY A 24 -10.61 2.98 -12.45
CA GLY A 24 -9.77 4.15 -12.77
C GLY A 24 -10.14 5.39 -11.97
N ARG A 25 -11.46 5.58 -11.69
CA ARG A 25 -11.98 6.70 -10.88
C ARG A 25 -11.52 6.62 -9.42
N VAL A 26 -11.56 5.44 -8.79
CA VAL A 26 -11.11 5.25 -7.40
C VAL A 26 -9.61 5.48 -7.30
N LYS A 27 -8.84 4.89 -8.21
CA LYS A 27 -7.39 5.13 -8.30
C LYS A 27 -7.07 6.62 -8.41
N GLU A 28 -7.69 7.31 -9.35
CA GLU A 28 -7.48 8.75 -9.55
C GLU A 28 -7.83 9.56 -8.29
N SER A 29 -8.92 9.21 -7.60
CA SER A 29 -9.31 9.86 -6.34
C SER A 29 -8.24 9.67 -5.25
N ILE A 30 -7.73 8.45 -5.05
CA ILE A 30 -6.66 8.18 -4.08
C ILE A 30 -5.42 9.03 -4.40
N PHE A 31 -4.97 9.04 -5.66
CA PHE A 31 -3.82 9.83 -6.07
C PHE A 31 -4.04 11.34 -6.00
N ASN A 32 -5.28 11.81 -6.09
CA ASN A 32 -5.62 13.23 -5.89
C ASN A 32 -5.60 13.61 -4.41
N ILE A 33 -6.08 12.74 -3.51
CA ILE A 33 -6.00 12.93 -2.06
C ILE A 33 -4.53 13.00 -1.63
N LEU A 34 -3.69 12.10 -2.15
CA LEU A 34 -2.27 12.00 -1.83
C LEU A 34 -1.38 12.85 -2.75
N ARG A 35 -1.93 13.92 -3.36
CA ARG A 35 -1.14 14.78 -4.24
C ARG A 35 0.04 15.41 -3.48
N GLY A 36 1.25 15.32 -4.07
CA GLY A 36 2.49 15.83 -3.48
C GLY A 36 3.19 14.87 -2.52
N TRP A 37 2.65 13.66 -2.30
CA TRP A 37 3.27 12.65 -1.45
C TRP A 37 4.12 11.63 -2.22
N PHE A 38 4.18 11.73 -3.54
CA PHE A 38 4.92 10.76 -4.35
C PHE A 38 6.29 11.27 -4.81
N ASP A 39 6.55 12.56 -4.72
CA ASP A 39 7.83 13.14 -5.14
C ASP A 39 8.97 12.63 -4.24
N ASP A 40 9.94 11.93 -4.83
CA ASP A 40 11.05 11.23 -4.17
C ASP A 40 10.65 10.17 -3.13
N ALA A 41 9.41 9.70 -3.13
CA ALA A 41 8.87 8.78 -2.14
C ALA A 41 9.31 7.32 -2.36
N VAL A 42 9.38 6.57 -1.25
CA VAL A 42 9.43 5.10 -1.24
C VAL A 42 8.01 4.57 -1.02
N VAL A 43 7.55 3.74 -1.95
CA VAL A 43 6.18 3.20 -1.96
C VAL A 43 6.21 1.70 -1.80
N LEU A 44 5.35 1.18 -0.94
CA LEU A 44 5.10 -0.26 -0.77
C LEU A 44 3.70 -0.60 -1.27
N ASP A 45 3.62 -1.45 -2.30
CA ASP A 45 2.38 -1.92 -2.91
C ASP A 45 2.17 -3.38 -2.51
N LEU A 46 1.32 -3.60 -1.50
CA LEU A 46 0.97 -4.91 -0.98
C LEU A 46 -0.27 -5.44 -1.68
N PHE A 47 -0.23 -6.69 -2.12
CA PHE A 47 -1.18 -7.28 -3.05
C PHE A 47 -1.17 -6.56 -4.41
N ALA A 48 0.04 -6.32 -4.93
CA ALA A 48 0.29 -5.42 -6.04
C ALA A 48 -0.43 -5.77 -7.34
N GLY A 49 -0.84 -7.02 -7.51
CA GLY A 49 -1.45 -7.45 -8.75
C GLY A 49 -0.52 -7.20 -9.93
N VAL A 50 -1.03 -6.55 -10.96
CA VAL A 50 -0.23 -6.15 -12.14
C VAL A 50 0.57 -4.86 -11.93
N GLY A 51 0.59 -4.31 -10.69
CA GLY A 51 1.36 -3.13 -10.30
C GLY A 51 0.62 -1.81 -10.40
N THR A 52 -0.70 -1.83 -10.37
CA THR A 52 -1.53 -0.64 -10.66
C THR A 52 -1.21 0.56 -9.76
N MET A 53 -0.99 0.37 -8.46
CA MET A 53 -0.73 1.46 -7.52
C MET A 53 0.75 1.85 -7.50
N GLY A 54 1.65 0.91 -7.39
CA GLY A 54 3.08 1.18 -7.34
C GLY A 54 3.63 1.79 -8.64
N LEU A 55 3.20 1.29 -9.82
CA LEU A 55 3.61 1.86 -11.11
C LEU A 55 3.04 3.25 -11.36
N GLU A 56 1.80 3.51 -10.91
CA GLU A 56 1.23 4.87 -10.92
C GLU A 56 2.04 5.81 -10.02
N SER A 57 2.49 5.33 -8.85
CA SER A 57 3.34 6.11 -7.92
C SER A 57 4.68 6.47 -8.55
N LEU A 58 5.34 5.51 -9.20
CA LEU A 58 6.57 5.77 -9.97
C LEU A 58 6.35 6.81 -11.07
N SER A 59 5.23 6.71 -11.77
CA SER A 59 4.83 7.66 -12.81
C SER A 59 4.57 9.08 -12.28
N ARG A 60 4.36 9.22 -10.98
CA ARG A 60 4.11 10.50 -10.28
C ARG A 60 5.29 11.00 -9.47
N GLY A 61 6.49 10.41 -9.65
CA GLY A 61 7.73 10.88 -9.06
C GLY A 61 8.27 10.05 -7.91
N ALA A 62 7.65 8.90 -7.57
CA ALA A 62 8.21 8.02 -6.55
C ALA A 62 9.59 7.52 -6.97
N ARG A 63 10.54 7.58 -6.03
CA ARG A 63 11.92 7.16 -6.24
C ARG A 63 12.05 5.64 -6.30
N LEU A 64 11.23 4.95 -5.51
CA LEU A 64 11.25 3.50 -5.42
C LEU A 64 9.84 2.97 -5.17
N ALA A 65 9.46 1.90 -5.86
CA ALA A 65 8.29 1.11 -5.54
C ALA A 65 8.67 -0.35 -5.28
N ILE A 66 8.19 -0.89 -4.16
CA ILE A 66 8.38 -2.27 -3.74
C ILE A 66 7.01 -2.95 -3.87
N PHE A 67 6.98 -4.07 -4.57
CA PHE A 67 5.74 -4.76 -4.91
C PHE A 67 5.73 -6.15 -4.29
N PHE A 68 4.63 -6.52 -3.63
CA PHE A 68 4.40 -7.89 -3.19
C PHE A 68 3.21 -8.49 -3.94
N GLU A 69 3.46 -9.56 -4.66
CA GLU A 69 2.44 -10.34 -5.35
C GLU A 69 2.74 -11.84 -5.15
N ARG A 70 1.71 -12.60 -4.77
CA ARG A 70 1.85 -14.02 -4.47
C ARG A 70 1.65 -14.91 -5.70
N ASP A 71 0.67 -14.56 -6.53
CA ASP A 71 0.35 -15.34 -7.72
C ASP A 71 1.45 -15.20 -8.77
N ARG A 72 2.01 -16.34 -9.21
CA ARG A 72 3.13 -16.35 -10.14
C ARG A 72 2.78 -15.76 -11.50
N THR A 73 1.58 -16.05 -12.01
CA THR A 73 1.13 -15.57 -13.33
C THR A 73 0.97 -14.05 -13.32
N VAL A 74 0.35 -13.54 -12.25
CA VAL A 74 0.16 -12.09 -12.04
C VAL A 74 1.50 -11.40 -11.80
N PHE A 75 2.39 -12.01 -11.01
CA PHE A 75 3.75 -11.52 -10.76
C PHE A 75 4.58 -11.44 -12.05
N ASP A 76 4.51 -12.43 -12.92
CA ASP A 76 5.19 -12.39 -14.22
C ASP A 76 4.60 -11.29 -15.12
N CYS A 77 3.30 -11.01 -15.04
CA CYS A 77 2.69 -9.87 -15.71
C CYS A 77 3.18 -8.54 -15.14
N LEU A 78 3.27 -8.40 -13.81
CA LEU A 78 3.86 -7.23 -13.14
C LEU A 78 5.27 -6.94 -13.67
N LYS A 79 6.13 -7.96 -13.78
CA LYS A 79 7.49 -7.79 -14.32
C LYS A 79 7.50 -7.28 -15.77
N ARG A 80 6.57 -7.79 -16.62
CA ARG A 80 6.43 -7.28 -17.98
C ARG A 80 5.98 -5.82 -18.01
N ASN A 81 5.06 -5.44 -17.14
CA ASN A 81 4.63 -4.03 -17.01
C ASN A 81 5.78 -3.12 -16.57
N ILE A 82 6.59 -3.54 -15.60
CA ILE A 82 7.79 -2.81 -15.15
C ILE A 82 8.75 -2.62 -16.32
N ALA A 83 9.03 -3.66 -17.08
CA ALA A 83 9.93 -3.61 -18.24
C ALA A 83 9.36 -2.71 -19.35
N ALA A 84 8.07 -2.84 -19.67
CA ALA A 84 7.40 -2.06 -20.70
C ALA A 84 7.36 -0.54 -20.40
N LEU A 85 7.37 -0.17 -19.11
CA LEU A 85 7.45 1.22 -18.67
C LEU A 85 8.90 1.72 -18.50
N GLY A 86 9.91 0.84 -18.58
CA GLY A 86 11.32 1.22 -18.41
C GLY A 86 11.68 1.67 -16.99
N VAL A 87 10.93 1.21 -15.96
CA VAL A 87 11.11 1.64 -14.55
C VAL A 87 11.79 0.58 -13.69
N GLY A 88 12.54 -0.35 -14.30
CA GLY A 88 13.20 -1.45 -13.59
C GLY A 88 14.12 -1.00 -12.46
N ASP A 89 14.91 0.05 -12.67
CA ASP A 89 15.85 0.58 -11.67
C ASP A 89 15.16 1.15 -10.42
N ARG A 90 13.92 1.57 -10.57
CA ARG A 90 13.07 2.13 -9.50
C ARG A 90 12.02 1.13 -8.98
N SER A 91 12.14 -0.15 -9.32
CA SER A 91 11.15 -1.19 -8.99
C SER A 91 11.79 -2.38 -8.30
N ARG A 92 11.18 -2.85 -7.21
CA ARG A 92 11.57 -4.08 -6.51
C ARG A 92 10.38 -5.03 -6.41
N PRO A 93 10.12 -5.85 -7.44
CA PRO A 93 9.08 -6.86 -7.37
C PRO A 93 9.55 -8.05 -6.51
N VAL A 94 8.73 -8.46 -5.55
CA VAL A 94 8.93 -9.60 -4.66
C VAL A 94 7.77 -10.56 -4.83
N GLN A 95 8.06 -11.81 -5.21
CA GLN A 95 7.06 -12.86 -5.22
C GLN A 95 6.89 -13.40 -3.81
N GLY A 96 5.77 -13.08 -3.15
CA GLY A 96 5.57 -13.46 -1.74
C GLY A 96 4.20 -13.09 -1.19
N ASP A 97 3.94 -13.60 0.01
CA ASP A 97 2.72 -13.26 0.73
C ASP A 97 2.85 -11.89 1.42
N ALA A 98 1.98 -10.98 1.03
CA ALA A 98 1.89 -9.62 1.59
C ALA A 98 1.58 -9.58 3.11
N LEU A 99 1.07 -10.68 3.67
CA LEU A 99 0.76 -10.80 5.10
C LEU A 99 1.88 -11.50 5.91
N SER A 100 3.00 -11.83 5.26
CA SER A 100 4.13 -12.47 5.93
C SER A 100 5.04 -11.45 6.64
N ALA A 101 5.77 -11.93 7.67
CA ALA A 101 6.80 -11.12 8.33
C ALA A 101 7.97 -10.77 7.41
N ALA A 102 8.17 -11.51 6.31
CA ALA A 102 9.23 -11.26 5.34
C ALA A 102 9.09 -9.90 4.63
N VAL A 103 7.89 -9.30 4.64
CA VAL A 103 7.69 -7.96 4.08
C VAL A 103 8.65 -6.96 4.72
N MET A 104 8.71 -6.89 6.05
CA MET A 104 9.59 -5.96 6.76
C MET A 104 11.07 -6.16 6.44
N ALA A 105 11.50 -7.42 6.32
CA ALA A 105 12.89 -7.77 5.98
C ALA A 105 13.27 -7.39 4.53
N SER A 106 12.29 -7.15 3.67
CA SER A 106 12.51 -6.79 2.27
C SER A 106 12.57 -5.28 2.03
N LEU A 107 12.29 -4.47 3.06
CA LEU A 107 12.29 -3.01 2.96
C LEU A 107 13.73 -2.48 3.16
N PRO A 108 14.28 -1.72 2.19
CA PRO A 108 15.65 -1.21 2.28
C PRO A 108 15.77 0.01 3.18
N GLU A 109 14.67 0.70 3.41
CA GLU A 109 14.58 1.99 4.10
C GLU A 109 13.14 2.26 4.52
N PRO A 110 12.87 3.29 5.34
CA PRO A 110 11.52 3.68 5.70
C PRO A 110 10.64 3.97 4.47
N VAL A 111 9.38 3.60 4.57
CA VAL A 111 8.38 3.72 3.49
C VAL A 111 7.48 4.93 3.76
N ASP A 112 7.27 5.75 2.73
CA ASP A 112 6.43 6.95 2.81
C ASP A 112 4.95 6.63 2.56
N VAL A 113 4.65 5.76 1.58
CA VAL A 113 3.27 5.39 1.25
C VAL A 113 3.14 3.88 1.14
N VAL A 114 2.17 3.32 1.86
CA VAL A 114 1.81 1.91 1.79
C VAL A 114 0.41 1.78 1.19
N PHE A 115 0.29 0.99 0.14
CA PHE A 115 -0.99 0.50 -0.37
C PHE A 115 -1.23 -0.93 0.13
N MET A 116 -2.35 -1.14 0.79
CA MET A 116 -2.85 -2.42 1.29
C MET A 116 -4.19 -2.70 0.61
N ASP A 117 -4.16 -3.50 -0.45
CA ASP A 117 -5.32 -3.78 -1.31
C ASP A 117 -5.63 -5.28 -1.38
N PRO A 118 -6.02 -5.91 -0.25
CA PRO A 118 -6.22 -7.34 -0.19
C PRO A 118 -7.38 -7.80 -1.05
N PRO A 119 -7.31 -9.01 -1.66
CA PRO A 119 -8.44 -9.63 -2.34
C PRO A 119 -9.64 -9.78 -1.41
N TYR A 120 -10.86 -9.49 -1.90
CA TYR A 120 -12.10 -9.56 -1.13
C TYR A 120 -12.30 -10.89 -0.39
N PRO A 121 -12.03 -12.07 -1.00
CA PRO A 121 -12.17 -13.33 -0.27
C PRO A 121 -11.30 -13.45 0.99
N ILE A 122 -10.17 -12.72 1.04
CA ILE A 122 -9.33 -12.65 2.25
C ILE A 122 -9.92 -11.62 3.22
N ALA A 123 -10.30 -10.44 2.73
CA ALA A 123 -10.78 -9.34 3.54
C ALA A 123 -12.10 -9.66 4.25
N GLU A 124 -13.01 -10.40 3.61
CA GLU A 124 -14.34 -10.77 4.13
C GLU A 124 -14.29 -11.85 5.22
N GLN A 125 -13.23 -12.64 5.28
CA GLN A 125 -13.05 -13.63 6.35
C GLN A 125 -12.52 -12.95 7.61
N SER A 126 -13.14 -13.23 8.77
CA SER A 126 -12.70 -12.65 10.07
C SER A 126 -11.22 -12.90 10.37
N SER A 127 -10.70 -14.10 10.05
CA SER A 127 -9.28 -14.43 10.22
C SER A 127 -8.37 -13.65 9.24
N GLY A 128 -8.83 -13.42 8.03
CA GLY A 128 -8.12 -12.64 7.01
C GLY A 128 -8.08 -11.16 7.38
N LYS A 129 -9.23 -10.59 7.76
CA LYS A 129 -9.35 -9.22 8.27
C LYS A 129 -8.36 -8.97 9.42
N ARG A 130 -8.35 -9.87 10.42
CA ARG A 130 -7.42 -9.77 11.56
C ARG A 130 -5.96 -9.72 11.08
N LYS A 131 -5.55 -10.63 10.20
CA LYS A 131 -4.17 -10.67 9.66
C LYS A 131 -3.81 -9.40 8.89
N ILE A 132 -4.77 -8.82 8.15
CA ILE A 132 -4.59 -7.56 7.44
C ILE A 132 -4.30 -6.43 8.44
N LEU A 133 -5.14 -6.27 9.47
CA LEU A 133 -4.97 -5.22 10.49
C LEU A 133 -3.68 -5.42 11.30
N GLU A 134 -3.32 -6.67 11.64
CA GLU A 134 -2.05 -7.00 12.30
C GLU A 134 -0.86 -6.63 11.40
N GLN A 135 -0.93 -6.91 10.09
CA GLN A 135 0.13 -6.51 9.15
C GLN A 135 0.25 -4.99 9.04
N CYS A 136 -0.87 -4.28 8.97
CA CYS A 136 -0.86 -2.82 9.01
C CYS A 136 -0.15 -2.29 10.27
N ALA A 137 -0.45 -2.85 11.44
CA ALA A 137 0.21 -2.45 12.69
C ALA A 137 1.73 -2.71 12.66
N ARG A 138 2.18 -3.86 12.13
CA ARG A 138 3.61 -4.19 11.98
C ARG A 138 4.35 -3.21 11.08
N LEU A 139 3.70 -2.74 10.00
CA LEU A 139 4.29 -1.82 9.05
C LEU A 139 4.67 -0.47 9.66
N ARG A 140 4.06 -0.07 10.78
CA ARG A 140 4.38 1.20 11.45
C ARG A 140 5.87 1.36 11.73
N GLY A 141 6.54 0.29 12.17
CA GLY A 141 7.99 0.29 12.45
C GLY A 141 8.89 0.46 11.23
N SER A 142 8.33 0.27 10.02
CA SER A 142 9.04 0.42 8.76
C SER A 142 8.56 1.63 7.94
N MET A 143 7.68 2.46 8.48
CA MET A 143 7.22 3.67 7.82
C MET A 143 7.99 4.90 8.31
N ALA A 144 8.14 5.87 7.42
CA ALA A 144 8.62 7.19 7.76
C ALA A 144 7.71 7.84 8.85
N GLU A 145 8.23 8.84 9.57
CA GLU A 145 7.44 9.57 10.57
C GLU A 145 6.23 10.28 9.95
N ARG A 146 6.38 10.72 8.72
CA ARG A 146 5.30 11.28 7.89
C ARG A 146 5.07 10.36 6.73
N GLY A 147 3.81 9.98 6.50
CA GLY A 147 3.46 9.06 5.42
C GLY A 147 1.99 8.66 5.45
N TRP A 148 1.63 7.70 4.62
CA TRP A 148 0.25 7.22 4.50
C TRP A 148 0.20 5.70 4.38
N LEU A 149 -0.69 5.10 5.17
CA LEU A 149 -1.19 3.76 4.95
C LEU A 149 -2.59 3.86 4.33
N VAL A 150 -2.74 3.34 3.13
CA VAL A 150 -3.97 3.32 2.35
C VAL A 150 -4.51 1.90 2.33
N LEU A 151 -5.52 1.64 3.15
CA LEU A 151 -6.17 0.32 3.25
C LEU A 151 -7.49 0.33 2.49
N ARG A 152 -7.62 -0.50 1.44
CA ARG A 152 -8.87 -0.68 0.68
C ARG A 152 -9.58 -1.96 1.12
N LEU A 153 -10.87 -1.85 1.44
CA LEU A 153 -11.71 -2.97 1.85
C LEU A 153 -13.08 -2.92 1.15
N PRO A 154 -13.79 -4.06 1.01
CA PRO A 154 -15.16 -4.09 0.47
C PRO A 154 -16.24 -3.64 1.49
N TYR A 155 -15.84 -3.15 2.65
CA TYR A 155 -16.70 -2.66 3.72
C TYR A 155 -16.00 -1.58 4.52
N GLU A 156 -16.77 -0.77 5.21
CA GLU A 156 -16.25 0.16 6.21
C GLU A 156 -15.94 -0.61 7.50
N LEU A 157 -14.78 -0.36 8.08
CA LEU A 157 -14.42 -0.92 9.39
C LEU A 157 -15.38 -0.42 10.47
N ALA A 158 -15.88 -1.32 11.31
CA ALA A 158 -16.66 -0.93 12.48
C ALA A 158 -15.83 -0.03 13.41
N GLU A 159 -16.47 0.82 14.20
CA GLU A 159 -15.80 1.81 15.04
C GLU A 159 -14.71 1.19 15.93
N GLY A 160 -14.99 0.05 16.56
CA GLY A 160 -14.04 -0.68 17.40
C GLY A 160 -12.88 -1.36 16.64
N GLU A 161 -12.93 -1.43 15.30
CA GLU A 161 -11.92 -2.04 14.46
C GLU A 161 -11.02 -1.00 13.75
N ARG A 162 -11.39 0.29 13.83
CA ARG A 162 -10.69 1.38 13.12
C ARG A 162 -9.33 1.70 13.71
N ALA A 163 -9.13 1.47 15.00
CA ALA A 163 -7.87 1.78 15.66
C ALA A 163 -6.78 0.77 15.27
N ILE A 164 -5.75 1.22 14.57
CA ILE A 164 -4.54 0.45 14.29
C ILE A 164 -3.40 1.00 15.14
N VAL A 165 -2.73 0.11 15.89
CA VAL A 165 -1.63 0.50 16.78
C VAL A 165 -0.54 1.25 16.01
N GLY A 166 -0.16 2.42 16.50
CA GLY A 166 0.86 3.27 15.91
C GLY A 166 0.37 4.18 14.78
N PHE A 167 -0.94 4.22 14.51
CA PHE A 167 -1.53 5.09 13.50
C PHE A 167 -2.61 6.00 14.07
N VAL A 168 -2.80 7.15 13.41
CA VAL A 168 -3.92 8.08 13.59
C VAL A 168 -4.86 7.91 12.41
N GLY A 169 -6.15 7.99 12.65
CA GLY A 169 -7.19 7.82 11.64
C GLY A 169 -8.12 6.66 11.97
N PRO A 170 -8.83 6.11 10.98
CA PRO A 170 -8.73 6.45 9.56
C PRO A 170 -9.60 7.65 9.16
N GLU A 171 -9.17 8.36 8.12
CA GLU A 171 -10.08 9.10 7.28
C GLU A 171 -10.69 8.11 6.26
N VAL A 172 -12.01 8.01 6.18
CA VAL A 172 -12.68 7.03 5.34
C VAL A 172 -13.29 7.71 4.11
N ARG A 173 -13.12 7.09 2.95
CA ARG A 173 -13.74 7.47 1.68
C ARG A 173 -14.51 6.28 1.10
N ALA A 174 -15.80 6.46 0.87
CA ALA A 174 -16.66 5.46 0.25
C ALA A 174 -16.73 5.66 -1.28
N PHE A 175 -16.64 4.57 -2.02
CA PHE A 175 -16.75 4.51 -3.47
C PHE A 175 -17.67 3.35 -3.88
N GLY A 176 -18.97 3.54 -3.77
CA GLY A 176 -19.96 2.48 -3.94
C GLY A 176 -19.84 1.44 -2.83
N ASP A 177 -19.53 0.22 -3.20
CA ASP A 177 -19.29 -0.93 -2.29
C ASP A 177 -17.80 -1.10 -1.90
N MET A 178 -17.02 -0.05 -1.97
CA MET A 178 -15.59 -0.05 -1.74
C MET A 178 -15.23 1.10 -0.81
N TYR A 179 -14.41 0.81 0.20
CA TYR A 179 -14.00 1.79 1.21
C TYR A 179 -12.49 1.90 1.26
N VAL A 180 -12.00 3.13 1.24
CA VAL A 180 -10.59 3.46 1.39
C VAL A 180 -10.39 4.11 2.75
N HIS A 181 -9.60 3.46 3.59
CA HIS A 181 -9.24 3.91 4.92
C HIS A 181 -7.82 4.49 4.89
N LEU A 182 -7.68 5.76 5.19
CA LEU A 182 -6.44 6.51 5.15
C LEU A 182 -5.93 6.73 6.56
N TYR A 183 -4.74 6.22 6.85
CA TYR A 183 -4.08 6.36 8.14
C TYR A 183 -2.76 7.11 7.99
N SER A 184 -2.42 7.93 8.96
CA SER A 184 -1.08 8.52 9.08
C SER A 184 -0.34 7.89 10.27
N PRO A 185 1.00 7.76 10.23
CA PRO A 185 1.79 7.33 11.37
C PRO A 185 1.51 8.23 12.59
N ALA A 186 1.26 7.63 13.75
CA ALA A 186 1.18 8.39 14.98
C ALA A 186 2.55 9.02 15.29
N PRO A 187 2.60 10.26 15.82
CA PRO A 187 3.85 10.85 16.27
C PRO A 187 4.57 9.90 17.24
N ALA A 188 5.90 9.81 17.13
CA ALA A 188 6.67 9.12 18.16
C ALA A 188 6.31 9.76 19.51
N ALA A 189 5.99 8.93 20.52
CA ALA A 189 5.76 9.45 21.87
C ALA A 189 7.00 10.28 22.25
N ALA A 190 6.79 11.57 22.54
CA ALA A 190 7.86 12.42 23.04
C ALA A 190 8.50 11.70 24.21
N GLY A 191 9.80 11.38 24.10
CA GLY A 191 10.52 10.61 25.09
C GLY A 191 10.21 11.13 26.48
N ALA A 192 9.87 10.22 27.41
CA ALA A 192 9.74 10.58 28.81
C ALA A 192 11.02 11.31 29.22
N PRO A 193 10.94 12.44 29.93
CA PRO A 193 12.13 13.13 30.41
C PRO A 193 12.97 12.15 31.20
N ALA A 194 14.26 12.12 30.89
CA ALA A 194 15.22 11.33 31.68
C ALA A 194 14.99 11.68 33.16
N THR A 195 14.64 10.70 33.97
CA THR A 195 14.62 10.87 35.42
C THR A 195 16.03 11.25 35.83
N GLU A 196 16.24 12.52 36.21
CA GLU A 196 17.43 12.93 36.92
C GLU A 196 17.50 12.10 38.21
N GLU A 197 18.49 11.25 38.33
CA GLU A 197 18.84 10.63 39.62
C GLU A 197 19.29 11.76 40.57
N PRO A 198 18.73 11.83 41.78
CA PRO A 198 19.25 12.73 42.79
C PRO A 198 20.62 12.24 43.30
N GLY A 199 21.64 13.05 43.09
CA GLY A 199 22.98 12.89 43.67
C GLY A 199 22.99 13.08 45.21
#